data_75dde5c7c8d6870a76da3558132ff1b5
#
_entry.id   75dde5c7c8d6870a76da3558132ff1b5
#
_cell.length_a   1.000
_cell.length_b   1.000
_cell.length_c   1.000
_cell.angle_alpha   90.00
_cell.angle_beta   90.00
_cell.angle_gamma   90.00
#
_symmetry.space_group_name_H-M   'P 1'
#
loop_
_entity.id
_entity.type
_entity.pdbx_description
1 polymer ?
#
loop_
_entity_poly.entity_id
_entity_poly.type
_entity_poly.pdbx_seq_one_letter_code
_entity_poly.pdbx_strand_id
1 'polypeptide(L)'
;MASEPRVVESKMIREGWPPISEESVALPSGAHKTWIRLHLGTSAAILAVTKEKEVVLTREYRHGIGRVAYSLPGGTARDGEAAEACARRELLEETGFEAGRLLEMYAGNSLTAYLEGTLHLFFTRDPRLTDRRPDPDEILAVERISVTKALADARSGAYESAILTLAILMADARGWLVK
;
A
#
# COMPACT_ATOMS: atom_id res chain seq x y z
N MET A 1 -14.49 31.67 -14.35
CA MET A 1 -13.74 30.64 -13.62
C MET A 1 -12.49 30.36 -14.41
N ALA A 2 -11.31 30.28 -13.80
CA ALA A 2 -10.10 29.89 -14.51
C ALA A 2 -10.28 28.44 -15.02
N SER A 3 -9.85 28.19 -16.27
CA SER A 3 -9.88 26.81 -16.82
C SER A 3 -8.96 25.92 -16.01
N GLU A 4 -9.38 24.67 -15.75
CA GLU A 4 -8.52 23.70 -15.07
C GLU A 4 -7.41 23.20 -16.00
N PRO A 5 -6.25 22.79 -15.44
CA PRO A 5 -5.23 22.08 -16.21
C PRO A 5 -5.79 20.82 -16.87
N ARG A 6 -5.37 20.56 -18.12
CA ARG A 6 -5.85 19.38 -18.86
C ARG A 6 -4.70 18.72 -19.62
N VAL A 7 -4.69 17.40 -19.64
CA VAL A 7 -3.79 16.63 -20.51
C VAL A 7 -4.19 16.86 -21.96
N VAL A 8 -3.23 17.25 -22.79
CA VAL A 8 -3.43 17.53 -24.22
C VAL A 8 -2.68 16.51 -25.10
N GLU A 9 -1.64 15.88 -24.56
CA GLU A 9 -0.91 14.82 -25.22
C GLU A 9 -0.41 13.84 -24.14
N SER A 10 -0.43 12.55 -24.45
CA SER A 10 0.11 11.48 -23.60
C SER A 10 0.87 10.50 -24.49
N LYS A 11 2.10 10.16 -24.08
CA LYS A 11 2.97 9.22 -24.75
C LYS A 11 3.46 8.17 -23.76
N MET A 12 3.18 6.89 -24.01
CA MET A 12 3.76 5.81 -23.24
C MET A 12 5.27 5.76 -23.52
N ILE A 13 6.09 5.89 -22.45
CA ILE A 13 7.56 5.83 -22.52
C ILE A 13 8.12 4.54 -21.95
N ARG A 14 7.29 3.78 -21.23
CA ARG A 14 7.59 2.43 -20.74
C ARG A 14 6.30 1.62 -20.64
N GLU A 15 6.24 0.48 -21.34
CA GLU A 15 5.09 -0.46 -21.32
C GLU A 15 5.24 -1.54 -20.25
N GLY A 16 6.49 -1.86 -19.83
CA GLY A 16 6.74 -2.81 -18.74
C GLY A 16 6.36 -2.26 -17.37
N TRP A 17 6.32 -3.15 -16.37
CA TRP A 17 5.93 -2.78 -15.01
C TRP A 17 6.97 -1.90 -14.28
N PRO A 18 6.57 -0.80 -13.61
CA PRO A 18 5.27 -0.15 -13.81
C PRO A 18 5.20 0.55 -15.17
N PRO A 19 4.03 0.60 -15.85
CA PRO A 19 3.86 1.39 -17.04
C PRO A 19 4.01 2.87 -16.75
N ILE A 20 4.65 3.62 -17.65
CA ILE A 20 4.94 5.06 -17.45
C ILE A 20 4.60 5.83 -18.71
N SER A 21 3.86 6.93 -18.56
CA SER A 21 3.64 7.91 -19.62
C SER A 21 4.30 9.25 -19.32
N GLU A 22 4.67 9.94 -20.38
CA GLU A 22 4.99 11.37 -20.41
C GLU A 22 3.77 12.12 -20.94
N GLU A 23 3.33 13.15 -20.24
CA GLU A 23 2.11 13.88 -20.57
C GLU A 23 2.36 15.38 -20.67
N SER A 24 1.91 15.98 -21.77
CA SER A 24 1.84 17.44 -21.92
C SER A 24 0.52 17.94 -21.35
N VAL A 25 0.59 18.88 -20.41
CA VAL A 25 -0.57 19.44 -19.74
C VAL A 25 -0.67 20.94 -20.05
N ALA A 26 -1.78 21.35 -20.66
CA ALA A 26 -2.11 22.75 -20.85
C ALA A 26 -2.56 23.37 -19.52
N LEU A 27 -1.90 24.45 -19.12
CA LEU A 27 -2.20 25.20 -17.91
C LEU A 27 -3.19 26.35 -18.19
N PRO A 28 -3.90 26.89 -17.18
CA PRO A 28 -4.81 28.03 -17.33
C PRO A 28 -4.16 29.27 -17.91
N SER A 29 -2.85 29.43 -17.76
CA SER A 29 -2.07 30.52 -18.35
C SER A 29 -1.84 30.40 -19.86
N GLY A 30 -2.21 29.26 -20.48
CA GLY A 30 -1.88 28.91 -21.85
C GLY A 30 -0.51 28.28 -22.00
N ALA A 31 0.31 28.19 -20.94
CA ALA A 31 1.57 27.47 -20.97
C ALA A 31 1.34 25.96 -20.96
N HIS A 32 2.31 25.22 -21.51
CA HIS A 32 2.36 23.75 -21.45
C HIS A 32 3.46 23.31 -20.49
N LYS A 33 3.19 22.23 -19.76
CA LYS A 33 4.17 21.61 -18.85
C LYS A 33 4.14 20.10 -19.02
N THR A 34 5.33 19.49 -19.03
CA THR A 34 5.48 18.04 -19.12
C THR A 34 5.50 17.40 -17.73
N TRP A 35 4.73 16.34 -17.53
CA TRP A 35 4.72 15.50 -16.34
C TRP A 35 4.88 14.03 -16.71
N ILE A 36 5.36 13.27 -15.72
CA ILE A 36 5.41 11.81 -15.78
C ILE A 36 4.26 11.24 -14.96
N ARG A 37 3.60 10.20 -15.48
CA ARG A 37 2.57 9.45 -14.77
C ARG A 37 2.94 7.97 -14.71
N LEU A 38 2.86 7.40 -13.51
CA LEU A 38 2.97 5.96 -13.27
C LEU A 38 1.57 5.37 -13.20
N HIS A 39 1.33 4.29 -13.98
CA HIS A 39 0.03 3.62 -14.06
C HIS A 39 0.06 2.35 -13.22
N LEU A 40 -0.42 2.40 -11.97
CA LEU A 40 -0.43 1.26 -11.06
C LEU A 40 -1.80 0.61 -10.89
N GLY A 41 -2.87 1.32 -11.30
CA GLY A 41 -4.23 0.81 -11.14
C GLY A 41 -4.63 0.61 -9.67
N THR A 42 -5.31 -0.49 -9.36
CA THR A 42 -5.74 -0.80 -7.99
C THR A 42 -4.63 -1.52 -7.23
N SER A 43 -4.34 -1.07 -6.02
CA SER A 43 -3.47 -1.76 -5.07
C SER A 43 -4.15 -1.90 -3.72
N ALA A 44 -3.75 -2.90 -2.95
CA ALA A 44 -4.30 -3.13 -1.63
C ALA A 44 -3.20 -3.51 -0.64
N ALA A 45 -3.34 -3.04 0.61
CA ALA A 45 -2.50 -3.46 1.71
C ALA A 45 -3.36 -3.72 2.95
N ILE A 46 -2.88 -4.54 3.87
CA ILE A 46 -3.67 -5.01 4.99
C ILE A 46 -2.90 -4.92 6.31
N LEU A 47 -3.51 -4.26 7.30
CA LEU A 47 -3.06 -4.28 8.68
C LEU A 47 -3.73 -5.45 9.41
N ALA A 48 -2.97 -6.50 9.67
CA ALA A 48 -3.43 -7.70 10.36
C ALA A 48 -2.95 -7.71 11.82
N VAL A 49 -3.87 -7.90 12.76
CA VAL A 49 -3.58 -7.94 14.21
C VAL A 49 -3.97 -9.30 14.76
N THR A 50 -3.02 -10.03 15.33
CA THR A 50 -3.22 -11.36 15.91
C THR A 50 -3.96 -11.32 17.24
N LYS A 51 -4.39 -12.50 17.73
CA LYS A 51 -4.99 -12.65 19.09
C LYS A 51 -4.05 -12.23 20.19
N GLU A 52 -2.75 -12.40 19.98
CA GLU A 52 -1.68 -12.02 20.91
C GLU A 52 -1.40 -10.52 20.88
N LYS A 53 -2.22 -9.73 20.15
CA LYS A 53 -2.06 -8.28 19.97
C LYS A 53 -0.71 -7.92 19.33
N GLU A 54 -0.36 -8.63 18.28
CA GLU A 54 0.79 -8.36 17.45
C GLU A 54 0.35 -7.95 16.04
N VAL A 55 1.02 -6.96 15.48
CA VAL A 55 0.87 -6.55 14.08
C VAL A 55 1.74 -7.46 13.22
N VAL A 56 1.19 -8.05 12.18
CA VAL A 56 1.91 -8.85 11.19
C VAL A 56 2.48 -7.92 10.13
N LEU A 57 3.81 -7.93 9.98
CA LEU A 57 4.55 -7.10 9.03
C LEU A 57 5.49 -7.97 8.20
N THR A 58 5.81 -7.47 7.01
CA THR A 58 6.85 -8.03 6.14
C THR A 58 8.14 -7.22 6.25
N ARG A 59 9.28 -7.87 5.99
CA ARG A 59 10.59 -7.25 5.76
C ARG A 59 10.94 -7.44 4.30
N GLU A 60 11.04 -6.36 3.56
CA GLU A 60 11.23 -6.35 2.11
C GLU A 60 12.34 -5.40 1.71
N TYR A 61 13.07 -5.72 0.64
CA TYR A 61 13.94 -4.75 0.01
C TYR A 61 13.11 -3.72 -0.75
N ARG A 62 13.15 -2.48 -0.31
CA ARG A 62 12.42 -1.37 -0.93
C ARG A 62 13.37 -0.56 -1.80
N HIS A 63 13.33 -0.86 -3.12
CA HIS A 63 14.27 -0.28 -4.08
C HIS A 63 14.30 1.26 -4.05
N GLY A 64 13.16 1.92 -3.89
CA GLY A 64 13.07 3.38 -3.86
C GLY A 64 13.86 4.05 -2.73
N ILE A 65 14.14 3.31 -1.64
CA ILE A 65 14.96 3.78 -0.51
C ILE A 65 16.29 3.01 -0.37
N GLY A 66 16.54 2.01 -1.23
CA GLY A 66 17.78 1.25 -1.31
C GLY A 66 18.10 0.38 -0.10
N ARG A 67 17.10 0.00 0.69
CA ARG A 67 17.29 -0.80 1.92
C ARG A 67 16.08 -1.66 2.26
N VAL A 68 16.30 -2.61 3.18
CA VAL A 68 15.23 -3.41 3.75
C VAL A 68 14.43 -2.58 4.76
N ALA A 69 13.12 -2.59 4.63
CA ALA A 69 12.21 -1.86 5.51
C ALA A 69 11.00 -2.71 5.91
N TYR A 70 10.29 -2.27 6.92
CA TYR A 70 8.99 -2.81 7.28
C TYR A 70 7.92 -2.37 6.29
N SER A 71 7.07 -3.32 5.91
CA SER A 71 5.90 -3.07 5.08
C SER A 71 4.66 -3.74 5.66
N LEU A 72 3.49 -3.26 5.25
CA LEU A 72 2.26 -4.05 5.33
C LEU A 72 2.27 -5.09 4.22
N PRO A 73 1.75 -6.29 4.45
CA PRO A 73 1.41 -7.19 3.36
C PRO A 73 0.50 -6.50 2.36
N GLY A 74 0.84 -6.60 1.06
CA GLY A 74 0.05 -5.94 0.03
C GLY A 74 0.77 -5.81 -1.31
N GLY A 75 -0.03 -5.61 -2.35
CA GLY A 75 0.46 -5.52 -3.71
C GLY A 75 -0.56 -4.92 -4.67
N THR A 76 -0.31 -5.11 -5.95
CA THR A 76 -1.20 -4.64 -7.01
C THR A 76 -2.24 -5.72 -7.35
N ALA A 77 -3.47 -5.29 -7.52
CA ALA A 77 -4.54 -6.16 -7.96
C ALA A 77 -4.28 -6.70 -9.38
N ARG A 78 -4.59 -7.96 -9.61
CA ARG A 78 -4.57 -8.58 -10.92
C ARG A 78 -5.74 -8.03 -11.75
N ASP A 79 -5.69 -8.23 -13.06
CA ASP A 79 -6.77 -7.78 -13.95
C ASP A 79 -8.13 -8.35 -13.50
N GLY A 80 -9.07 -7.45 -13.22
CA GLY A 80 -10.39 -7.82 -12.73
C GLY A 80 -10.48 -8.24 -11.26
N GLU A 81 -9.35 -8.23 -10.51
CA GLU A 81 -9.34 -8.56 -9.10
C GLU A 81 -9.86 -7.39 -8.25
N ALA A 82 -10.83 -7.65 -7.39
CA ALA A 82 -11.30 -6.66 -6.42
C ALA A 82 -10.22 -6.38 -5.35
N ALA A 83 -10.14 -5.14 -4.86
CA ALA A 83 -9.17 -4.73 -3.86
C ALA A 83 -9.19 -5.60 -2.57
N GLU A 84 -10.38 -6.02 -2.12
CA GLU A 84 -10.51 -6.92 -0.97
C GLU A 84 -9.91 -8.31 -1.26
N ALA A 85 -10.13 -8.85 -2.46
CA ALA A 85 -9.56 -10.14 -2.88
C ALA A 85 -8.03 -10.05 -2.97
N CYS A 86 -7.51 -8.96 -3.53
CA CYS A 86 -6.08 -8.66 -3.57
C CYS A 86 -5.49 -8.64 -2.14
N ALA A 87 -6.06 -7.88 -1.22
CA ALA A 87 -5.58 -7.81 0.16
C ALA A 87 -5.53 -9.19 0.85
N ARG A 88 -6.55 -10.04 0.63
CA ARG A 88 -6.58 -11.41 1.17
C ARG A 88 -5.49 -12.29 0.57
N ARG A 89 -5.32 -12.22 -0.74
CA ARG A 89 -4.30 -12.99 -1.47
C ARG A 89 -2.90 -12.61 -1.00
N GLU A 90 -2.59 -11.31 -0.97
CA GLU A 90 -1.28 -10.80 -0.55
C GLU A 90 -0.96 -11.17 0.91
N LEU A 91 -1.91 -11.01 1.83
CA LEU A 91 -1.68 -11.42 3.22
C LEU A 91 -1.31 -12.91 3.29
N LEU A 92 -2.02 -13.77 2.57
CA LEU A 92 -1.75 -15.19 2.55
C LEU A 92 -0.42 -15.52 1.85
N GLU A 93 -0.15 -14.89 0.71
CA GLU A 93 1.04 -15.14 -0.11
C GLU A 93 2.31 -14.66 0.58
N GLU A 94 2.29 -13.48 1.16
CA GLU A 94 3.46 -12.86 1.76
C GLU A 94 3.71 -13.25 3.23
N THR A 95 2.69 -13.72 3.96
CA THR A 95 2.85 -13.95 5.41
C THR A 95 2.41 -15.34 5.87
N GLY A 96 1.69 -16.08 5.05
CA GLY A 96 1.05 -17.33 5.46
C GLY A 96 -0.19 -17.15 6.33
N PHE A 97 -0.62 -15.92 6.61
CA PHE A 97 -1.85 -15.66 7.36
C PHE A 97 -3.06 -15.52 6.44
N GLU A 98 -4.16 -16.13 6.81
CA GLU A 98 -5.46 -16.01 6.14
C GLU A 98 -6.35 -15.02 6.90
N ALA A 99 -6.85 -14.01 6.21
CA ALA A 99 -7.72 -13.00 6.80
C ALA A 99 -9.13 -13.55 7.09
N GLY A 100 -9.65 -13.21 8.26
CA GLY A 100 -11.06 -13.33 8.57
C GLY A 100 -11.90 -12.22 7.92
N ARG A 101 -12.69 -11.49 8.72
CA ARG A 101 -13.42 -10.31 8.25
C ARG A 101 -12.45 -9.18 7.94
N LEU A 102 -12.62 -8.54 6.77
CA LEU A 102 -11.93 -7.32 6.41
C LEU A 102 -12.79 -6.08 6.68
N LEU A 103 -12.14 -5.03 7.13
CA LEU A 103 -12.72 -3.69 7.28
C LEU A 103 -11.87 -2.73 6.45
N GLU A 104 -12.47 -2.09 5.46
CA GLU A 104 -11.76 -1.07 4.68
C GLU A 104 -11.54 0.17 5.55
N MET A 105 -10.29 0.61 5.64
CA MET A 105 -9.89 1.80 6.39
C MET A 105 -9.78 3.03 5.51
N TYR A 106 -9.26 2.86 4.30
CA TYR A 106 -8.91 3.95 3.41
C TYR A 106 -8.99 3.50 1.95
N ALA A 107 -9.46 4.38 1.09
CA ALA A 107 -9.31 4.27 -0.35
C ALA A 107 -8.91 5.64 -0.89
N GLY A 108 -7.80 5.71 -1.61
CA GLY A 108 -7.29 6.94 -2.16
C GLY A 108 -5.95 6.77 -2.85
N ASN A 109 -5.38 7.84 -3.35
CA ASN A 109 -4.11 7.81 -4.04
C ASN A 109 -2.96 8.05 -3.05
N SER A 110 -1.91 7.24 -3.09
CA SER A 110 -0.76 7.33 -2.19
C SER A 110 0.30 8.35 -2.62
N LEU A 111 0.27 8.79 -3.87
CA LEU A 111 1.23 9.76 -4.43
C LEU A 111 0.59 10.58 -5.56
N THR A 112 -0.31 11.48 -5.21
CA THR A 112 -1.18 12.23 -6.11
C THR A 112 -0.46 13.04 -7.21
N ALA A 113 0.83 13.32 -7.02
CA ALA A 113 1.60 14.11 -7.99
C ALA A 113 2.05 13.30 -9.22
N TYR A 114 2.15 11.97 -9.12
CA TYR A 114 2.79 11.15 -10.16
C TYR A 114 2.07 9.84 -10.43
N LEU A 115 1.24 9.38 -9.50
CA LEU A 115 0.68 8.04 -9.55
C LEU A 115 -0.78 8.09 -10.00
N GLU A 116 -1.11 7.32 -11.04
CA GLU A 116 -2.47 6.95 -11.36
C GLU A 116 -2.78 5.60 -10.73
N GLY A 117 -3.78 5.59 -9.86
CA GLY A 117 -4.21 4.37 -9.17
C GLY A 117 -4.86 4.67 -7.83
N THR A 118 -5.47 3.65 -7.27
CA THR A 118 -6.11 3.71 -5.96
C THR A 118 -5.49 2.68 -5.03
N LEU A 119 -5.00 3.15 -3.88
CA LEU A 119 -4.59 2.31 -2.77
C LEU A 119 -5.78 2.08 -1.84
N HIS A 120 -6.07 0.82 -1.56
CA HIS A 120 -7.04 0.39 -0.57
C HIS A 120 -6.32 -0.16 0.67
N LEU A 121 -6.61 0.37 1.86
CA LEU A 121 -6.09 -0.15 3.12
C LEU A 121 -7.19 -0.90 3.85
N PHE A 122 -6.89 -2.13 4.22
CA PHE A 122 -7.78 -2.98 5.00
C PHE A 122 -7.23 -3.25 6.39
N PHE A 123 -8.12 -3.60 7.30
CA PHE A 123 -7.82 -4.12 8.63
C PHE A 123 -8.46 -5.48 8.82
N THR A 124 -7.74 -6.41 9.44
CA THR A 124 -8.28 -7.68 9.92
C THR A 124 -7.80 -7.97 11.33
N ARG A 125 -8.65 -8.67 12.09
CA ARG A 125 -8.34 -9.14 13.43
C ARG A 125 -8.30 -10.66 13.43
N ASP A 126 -7.40 -11.21 14.25
CA ASP A 126 -7.25 -12.63 14.49
C ASP A 126 -7.11 -13.47 13.20
N PRO A 127 -6.19 -13.10 12.29
CA PRO A 127 -5.93 -13.88 11.10
C PRO A 127 -5.43 -15.27 11.47
N ARG A 128 -5.77 -16.27 10.67
CA ARG A 128 -5.40 -17.66 10.91
C ARG A 128 -4.07 -17.99 10.22
N LEU A 129 -3.08 -18.42 10.96
CA LEU A 129 -1.83 -18.92 10.38
C LEU A 129 -2.09 -20.27 9.65
N THR A 130 -1.51 -20.40 8.45
CA THR A 130 -1.60 -21.58 7.59
C THR A 130 -0.20 -22.20 7.39
N ASP A 131 -0.12 -23.28 6.59
CA ASP A 131 1.16 -23.89 6.24
C ASP A 131 1.85 -23.24 5.03
N ARG A 132 1.22 -22.22 4.41
CA ARG A 132 1.81 -21.48 3.29
C ARG A 132 3.06 -20.76 3.73
N ARG A 133 4.09 -20.80 2.88
CA ARG A 133 5.36 -20.08 3.09
C ARG A 133 5.45 -18.94 2.11
N PRO A 134 5.93 -17.77 2.54
CA PRO A 134 6.26 -16.66 1.63
C PRO A 134 7.33 -17.05 0.61
N ASP A 135 7.34 -16.36 -0.52
CA ASP A 135 8.44 -16.44 -1.47
C ASP A 135 9.68 -15.75 -0.86
N PRO A 136 10.81 -16.48 -0.65
CA PRO A 136 11.99 -15.91 -0.02
C PRO A 136 12.72 -14.88 -0.89
N ASP A 137 12.46 -14.84 -2.20
CA ASP A 137 13.04 -13.83 -3.09
C ASP A 137 12.32 -12.48 -2.99
N GLU A 138 11.08 -12.48 -2.50
CA GLU A 138 10.28 -11.27 -2.31
C GLU A 138 10.23 -10.84 -0.84
N ILE A 139 9.92 -11.77 0.05
CA ILE A 139 9.75 -11.52 1.49
C ILE A 139 10.92 -12.10 2.28
N LEU A 140 11.78 -11.22 2.78
CA LEU A 140 12.97 -11.61 3.56
C LEU A 140 12.61 -12.16 4.94
N ALA A 141 11.58 -11.60 5.57
CA ALA A 141 11.06 -12.08 6.84
C ALA A 141 9.60 -11.64 7.06
N VAL A 142 8.87 -12.47 7.80
CA VAL A 142 7.58 -12.11 8.40
C VAL A 142 7.82 -11.89 9.88
N GLU A 143 7.50 -10.70 10.37
CA GLU A 143 7.67 -10.33 11.78
C GLU A 143 6.34 -10.01 12.44
N ARG A 144 6.24 -10.36 13.72
CA ARG A 144 5.11 -10.01 14.58
C ARG A 144 5.61 -9.06 15.64
N ILE A 145 5.09 -7.84 15.62
CA ILE A 145 5.47 -6.76 16.54
C ILE A 145 4.29 -6.42 17.41
N SER A 146 4.50 -6.31 18.74
CA SER A 146 3.40 -5.93 19.62
C SER A 146 2.73 -4.63 19.16
N VAL A 147 1.41 -4.57 19.26
CA VAL A 147 0.62 -3.35 18.92
C VAL A 147 1.18 -2.12 19.63
N THR A 148 1.59 -2.26 20.90
CA THR A 148 2.19 -1.15 21.68
C THR A 148 3.45 -0.61 21.01
N LYS A 149 4.37 -1.51 20.59
CA LYS A 149 5.60 -1.10 19.90
C LYS A 149 5.28 -0.51 18.53
N ALA A 150 4.45 -1.18 17.74
CA ALA A 150 4.07 -0.70 16.41
C ALA A 150 3.46 0.71 16.45
N LEU A 151 2.61 0.98 17.45
CA LEU A 151 2.00 2.29 17.64
C LEU A 151 3.02 3.35 18.11
N ALA A 152 3.94 2.99 18.99
CA ALA A 152 5.02 3.90 19.42
C ALA A 152 5.92 4.26 18.24
N ASP A 153 6.32 3.27 17.43
CA ASP A 153 7.15 3.47 16.24
C ASP A 153 6.42 4.34 15.18
N ALA A 154 5.12 4.10 14.96
CA ALA A 154 4.32 4.93 14.04
C ALA A 154 4.22 6.39 14.50
N ARG A 155 3.99 6.62 15.80
CA ARG A 155 3.89 7.97 16.39
C ARG A 155 5.21 8.73 16.39
N SER A 156 6.34 8.03 16.51
CA SER A 156 7.68 8.64 16.45
C SER A 156 8.21 8.85 15.03
N GLY A 157 7.51 8.34 13.99
CA GLY A 157 7.97 8.38 12.61
C GLY A 157 9.14 7.42 12.33
N ALA A 158 9.24 6.31 13.07
CA ALA A 158 10.33 5.35 12.91
C ALA A 158 10.20 4.46 11.65
N TYR A 159 9.01 4.39 11.04
CA TYR A 159 8.81 3.64 9.80
C TYR A 159 9.08 4.49 8.56
N GLU A 160 9.82 3.93 7.61
CA GLU A 160 10.03 4.53 6.29
C GLU A 160 8.75 4.57 5.44
N SER A 161 7.85 3.62 5.67
CA SER A 161 6.59 3.51 4.94
C SER A 161 5.53 4.43 5.55
N ALA A 162 5.17 5.49 4.82
CA ALA A 162 4.05 6.35 5.19
C ALA A 162 2.72 5.58 5.22
N ILE A 163 2.56 4.58 4.35
CA ILE A 163 1.35 3.74 4.28
C ILE A 163 1.22 2.88 5.54
N LEU A 164 2.31 2.27 6.02
CA LEU A 164 2.34 1.51 7.27
C LEU A 164 2.00 2.42 8.47
N THR A 165 2.63 3.59 8.55
CA THR A 165 2.36 4.58 9.58
C THR A 165 0.90 5.00 9.56
N LEU A 166 0.35 5.35 8.39
CA LEU A 166 -1.05 5.75 8.22
C LEU A 166 -2.01 4.66 8.70
N ALA A 167 -1.80 3.41 8.29
CA ALA A 167 -2.67 2.30 8.64
C ALA A 167 -2.72 2.07 10.16
N ILE A 168 -1.56 2.08 10.84
CA ILE A 168 -1.49 1.92 12.30
C ILE A 168 -2.22 3.06 13.00
N LEU A 169 -1.95 4.31 12.63
CA LEU A 169 -2.58 5.48 13.24
C LEU A 169 -4.09 5.55 12.99
N MET A 170 -4.54 5.16 11.79
CA MET A 170 -5.99 5.10 11.50
C MET A 170 -6.70 4.00 12.30
N ALA A 171 -6.07 2.84 12.47
CA ALA A 171 -6.62 1.75 13.28
C ALA A 171 -6.67 2.14 14.77
N ASP A 172 -5.65 2.84 15.27
CA ASP A 172 -5.63 3.39 16.64
C ASP A 172 -6.75 4.41 16.85
N ALA A 173 -6.87 5.40 15.94
CA ALA A 173 -7.92 6.44 16.02
C ALA A 173 -9.34 5.86 16.00
N ARG A 174 -9.54 4.68 15.40
CA ARG A 174 -10.82 3.96 15.38
C ARG A 174 -11.00 3.01 16.58
N GLY A 175 -10.03 2.95 17.49
CA GLY A 175 -10.05 2.04 18.63
C GLY A 175 -9.91 0.56 18.24
N TRP A 176 -9.39 0.26 17.06
CA TRP A 176 -9.27 -1.11 16.57
C TRP A 176 -8.03 -1.84 17.09
N LEU A 177 -7.07 -1.14 17.64
CA LEU A 177 -5.85 -1.75 18.19
C LEU A 177 -5.99 -2.17 19.66
N VAL A 178 -6.97 -1.65 20.40
CA VAL A 178 -7.05 -1.73 21.88
C VAL A 178 -8.06 -2.76 22.40
N LYS A 179 -8.91 -3.31 21.54
CA LYS A 179 -10.01 -4.25 21.96
C LYS A 179 -9.65 -5.69 21.76
#